data_9bd99f75758b49503f12ad99d896a032
#
_entry.id   9bd99f75758b49503f12ad99d896a032
#
_cell.length_a   1.000
_cell.length_b   1.000
_cell.length_c   1.000
_cell.angle_alpha   90.00
_cell.angle_beta   90.00
_cell.angle_gamma   90.00
#
_symmetry.space_group_name_H-M   'P 1'
#
loop_
_entity.id
_entity.type
_entity.pdbx_description
1 polymer ?
#
loop_
_entity_poly.entity_id
_entity_poly.type
_entity_poly.pdbx_seq_one_letter_code
_entity_poly.pdbx_strand_id
1 'polypeptide(L)'
;MLNFLLALLAIVSLLPVFLLLAVLIKLTSRGPVFYLQERVGLDRRLPDPGPVNHRRTHDLGGRVFTIYKFRTMRVGAEAGGAAVWAQEQDPRVTPLGRVLRQYRLDELPQLLNVLKGEMNIVGPRPERPAIFAELRGHIAEYPLRQRAKPGITGLAQINHHYDRSIDDVRTKVSYDLEYIRRQSLREDLLIMLKTVPVVLLRRGGW
;
A
#
# COMPACT_ATOMS: atom_id res chain seq x y z
N MET A 1 -1.41 17.87 8.17
CA MET A 1 -1.75 18.96 7.23
C MET A 1 -0.93 18.88 5.92
N LEU A 2 0.40 18.75 5.98
CA LEU A 2 1.25 18.68 4.77
C LEU A 2 0.87 17.56 3.78
N ASN A 3 0.72 16.31 4.26
CA ASN A 3 0.30 15.18 3.40
C ASN A 3 -1.01 15.45 2.65
N PHE A 4 -1.98 16.09 3.29
CA PHE A 4 -3.25 16.48 2.68
C PHE A 4 -3.03 17.49 1.54
N LEU A 5 -2.26 18.55 1.78
CA LEU A 5 -1.98 19.59 0.77
C LEU A 5 -1.22 19.00 -0.43
N LEU A 6 -0.20 18.19 -0.17
CA LEU A 6 0.56 17.53 -1.24
C LEU A 6 -0.32 16.58 -2.05
N ALA A 7 -1.18 15.80 -1.40
CA ALA A 7 -2.10 14.90 -2.10
C ALA A 7 -3.15 15.65 -2.92
N LEU A 8 -3.68 16.76 -2.40
CA LEU A 8 -4.62 17.62 -3.13
C LEU A 8 -3.96 18.22 -4.37
N LEU A 9 -2.77 18.80 -4.22
CA LEU A 9 -1.99 19.35 -5.33
C LEU A 9 -1.69 18.26 -6.38
N ALA A 10 -1.26 17.09 -5.95
CA ALA A 10 -0.97 15.97 -6.83
C ALA A 10 -2.22 15.51 -7.60
N ILE A 11 -3.37 15.38 -6.94
CA ILE A 11 -4.62 14.99 -7.62
C ILE A 11 -5.02 16.03 -8.66
N VAL A 12 -5.00 17.32 -8.32
CA VAL A 12 -5.35 18.40 -9.26
C VAL A 12 -4.41 18.41 -10.46
N SER A 13 -3.10 18.32 -10.23
CA SER A 13 -2.09 18.32 -11.30
C SER A 13 -2.15 17.06 -12.18
N LEU A 14 -2.48 15.91 -11.60
CA LEU A 14 -2.56 14.62 -12.30
C LEU A 14 -3.97 14.30 -12.82
N LEU A 15 -4.96 15.20 -12.66
CA LEU A 15 -6.33 14.96 -13.10
C LEU A 15 -6.43 14.53 -14.58
N PRO A 16 -5.72 15.16 -15.55
CA PRO A 16 -5.73 14.70 -16.94
C PRO A 16 -5.23 13.26 -17.08
N VAL A 17 -4.18 12.88 -16.31
CA VAL A 17 -3.64 11.52 -16.30
C VAL A 17 -4.66 10.53 -15.73
N PHE A 18 -5.34 10.88 -14.64
CA PHE A 18 -6.41 10.06 -14.06
C PHE A 18 -7.52 9.78 -15.07
N LEU A 19 -7.97 10.81 -15.80
CA LEU A 19 -9.01 10.68 -16.82
C LEU A 19 -8.54 9.80 -17.99
N LEU A 20 -7.33 10.04 -18.49
CA LEU A 20 -6.74 9.24 -19.55
C LEU A 20 -6.67 7.75 -19.16
N LEU A 21 -6.13 7.46 -17.97
CA LEU A 21 -6.01 6.08 -17.48
C LEU A 21 -7.38 5.44 -17.28
N ALA A 22 -8.37 6.18 -16.77
CA ALA A 22 -9.75 5.69 -16.63
C ALA A 22 -10.34 5.28 -17.97
N VAL A 23 -10.18 6.11 -19.02
CA VAL A 23 -10.63 5.80 -20.38
C VAL A 23 -9.90 4.58 -20.93
N LEU A 24 -8.57 4.52 -20.84
CA LEU A 24 -7.77 3.39 -21.33
C LEU A 24 -8.18 2.06 -20.64
N ILE A 25 -8.42 2.08 -19.34
CA ILE A 25 -8.88 0.89 -18.60
C ILE A 25 -10.26 0.43 -19.11
N LYS A 26 -11.17 1.36 -19.37
CA LYS A 26 -12.51 1.03 -19.91
C LYS A 26 -12.46 0.49 -21.33
N LEU A 27 -11.57 1.02 -22.16
CA LEU A 27 -11.41 0.57 -23.56
C LEU A 27 -10.73 -0.80 -23.65
N THR A 28 -9.79 -1.09 -22.74
CA THR A 28 -8.99 -2.32 -22.81
C THR A 28 -9.58 -3.49 -22.03
N SER A 29 -10.51 -3.25 -21.09
CA SER A 29 -11.13 -4.32 -20.31
C SER A 29 -12.50 -3.95 -19.74
N ARG A 30 -13.46 -4.87 -19.79
CA ARG A 30 -14.81 -4.69 -19.21
C ARG A 30 -14.73 -4.62 -17.69
N GLY A 31 -15.59 -3.76 -17.05
CA GLY A 31 -15.73 -3.68 -15.59
C GLY A 31 -15.39 -2.30 -15.01
N PRO A 32 -15.28 -2.13 -13.67
CA PRO A 32 -15.01 -0.86 -13.02
C PRO A 32 -13.59 -0.35 -13.30
N VAL A 33 -13.39 0.98 -13.25
CA VAL A 33 -12.07 1.62 -13.40
C VAL A 33 -11.19 1.35 -12.17
N PHE A 34 -11.81 1.44 -10.98
CA PHE A 34 -11.12 1.28 -9.71
C PHE A 34 -11.25 -0.16 -9.20
N TYR A 35 -10.19 -0.60 -8.54
CA TYR A 35 -10.15 -1.78 -7.70
C TYR A 35 -10.10 -1.32 -6.25
N LEU A 36 -10.95 -1.93 -5.44
CA LEU A 36 -11.10 -1.62 -4.02
C LEU A 36 -10.71 -2.85 -3.20
N GLN A 37 -9.89 -2.64 -2.18
CA GLN A 37 -9.43 -3.74 -1.32
C GLN A 37 -9.26 -3.28 0.11
N GLU A 38 -9.66 -4.11 1.05
CA GLU A 38 -9.45 -3.85 2.48
C GLU A 38 -7.98 -3.98 2.86
N ARG A 39 -7.52 -3.05 3.69
CA ARG A 39 -6.16 -2.99 4.23
C ARG A 39 -6.19 -2.62 5.71
N VAL A 40 -5.18 -3.10 6.44
CA VAL A 40 -4.98 -2.75 7.85
C VAL A 40 -4.25 -1.42 7.94
N GLY A 41 -4.82 -0.47 8.66
CA GLY A 41 -4.29 0.88 8.84
C GLY A 41 -3.72 1.12 10.23
N LEU A 42 -3.71 2.39 10.65
CA LEU A 42 -3.15 2.85 11.92
C LEU A 42 -3.83 2.17 13.12
N ASP A 43 -3.02 1.68 14.03
CA ASP A 43 -3.45 1.33 15.39
C ASP A 43 -3.36 2.56 16.29
N ARG A 44 -4.52 3.04 16.75
CA ARG A 44 -4.62 4.19 17.65
C ARG A 44 -4.56 3.82 19.13
N ARG A 45 -4.37 2.55 19.46
CA ARG A 45 -4.20 2.13 20.84
C ARG A 45 -2.85 2.65 21.36
N LEU A 46 -2.84 3.04 22.62
CA LEU A 46 -1.60 3.43 23.30
C LEU A 46 -0.60 2.24 23.29
N PRO A 47 0.72 2.52 23.47
CA PRO A 47 1.77 1.50 23.43
C PRO A 47 1.58 0.35 24.41
N ASP A 48 0.83 0.57 25.49
CA ASP A 48 0.42 -0.47 26.40
C ASP A 48 -0.96 -0.95 26.00
N PRO A 49 -1.09 -2.15 25.41
CA PRO A 49 -2.37 -2.77 25.22
C PRO A 49 -2.87 -3.16 26.63
N GLY A 50 -3.54 -2.27 27.31
CA GLY A 50 -4.30 -2.61 28.51
C GLY A 50 -5.07 -3.93 28.31
N PRO A 51 -5.70 -4.50 29.33
CA PRO A 51 -6.26 -5.83 29.31
C PRO A 51 -7.06 -6.05 28.03
N VAL A 52 -6.77 -7.15 27.34
CA VAL A 52 -7.31 -7.54 26.01
C VAL A 52 -8.77 -7.11 25.90
N ASN A 53 -9.07 -6.18 25.02
CA ASN A 53 -10.42 -5.70 24.83
C ASN A 53 -11.26 -6.78 24.14
N HIS A 54 -11.86 -7.67 24.90
CA HIS A 54 -12.70 -8.79 24.44
C HIS A 54 -13.92 -8.38 23.59
N ARG A 55 -14.17 -7.07 23.41
CA ARG A 55 -15.23 -6.57 22.52
C ARG A 55 -14.92 -6.72 21.03
N ARG A 56 -13.68 -7.03 20.62
CA ARG A 56 -13.29 -7.26 19.23
C ARG A 56 -13.10 -8.75 19.01
N THR A 57 -13.98 -9.37 18.27
CA THR A 57 -13.87 -10.77 17.84
C THR A 57 -12.65 -11.01 16.95
N HIS A 58 -12.11 -9.96 16.29
CA HIS A 58 -10.94 -10.04 15.42
C HIS A 58 -10.07 -8.79 15.63
N ASP A 59 -8.99 -8.94 16.39
CA ASP A 59 -7.98 -7.88 16.53
C ASP A 59 -6.99 -7.94 15.36
N LEU A 60 -7.16 -7.06 14.40
CA LEU A 60 -6.30 -6.93 13.22
C LEU A 60 -5.14 -5.92 13.43
N GLY A 61 -4.85 -5.53 14.67
CA GLY A 61 -3.73 -4.62 14.96
C GLY A 61 -3.96 -3.15 14.57
N GLY A 62 -5.01 -2.82 13.81
CA GLY A 62 -5.32 -1.46 13.38
C GLY A 62 -6.71 -1.34 12.77
N ARG A 63 -7.11 -0.11 12.42
CA ARG A 63 -8.39 0.15 11.75
C ARG A 63 -8.31 -0.33 10.30
N VAL A 64 -9.23 -1.18 9.89
CA VAL A 64 -9.37 -1.56 8.47
C VAL A 64 -9.93 -0.38 7.67
N PHE A 65 -9.39 -0.14 6.49
CA PHE A 65 -9.85 0.86 5.53
C PHE A 65 -9.78 0.30 4.11
N THR A 66 -10.49 0.94 3.17
CA THR A 66 -10.52 0.54 1.77
C THR A 66 -9.48 1.33 0.98
N ILE A 67 -8.50 0.64 0.40
CA ILE A 67 -7.52 1.24 -0.50
C ILE A 67 -8.09 1.37 -1.92
N TYR A 68 -7.78 2.46 -2.61
CA TYR A 68 -8.17 2.73 -3.99
C TYR A 68 -7.00 2.48 -4.93
N LYS A 69 -7.22 1.70 -5.99
CA LYS A 69 -6.25 1.49 -7.08
C LYS A 69 -6.93 1.54 -8.43
N PHE A 70 -6.20 1.84 -9.48
CA PHE A 70 -6.66 1.51 -10.82
C PHE A 70 -6.66 0.00 -11.02
N ARG A 71 -7.68 -0.50 -11.72
CA ARG A 71 -7.78 -1.91 -12.02
C ARG A 71 -6.71 -2.33 -13.04
N THR A 72 -5.87 -3.27 -12.67
CA THR A 72 -4.79 -3.83 -13.48
C THR A 72 -5.03 -5.29 -13.86
N MET A 73 -6.00 -5.96 -13.22
CA MET A 73 -6.37 -7.36 -13.45
C MET A 73 -7.74 -7.48 -14.11
N ARG A 74 -7.99 -8.64 -14.74
CA ARG A 74 -9.31 -9.00 -15.25
C ARG A 74 -10.33 -9.10 -14.14
N VAL A 75 -11.62 -8.86 -14.44
CA VAL A 75 -12.70 -9.05 -13.47
C VAL A 75 -12.75 -10.52 -13.06
N GLY A 76 -12.94 -10.77 -11.76
CA GLY A 76 -12.97 -12.13 -11.21
C GLY A 76 -11.58 -12.75 -10.97
N ALA A 77 -10.49 -12.02 -11.14
CA ALA A 77 -9.12 -12.52 -10.94
C ALA A 77 -8.84 -13.08 -9.54
N GLU A 78 -9.61 -12.70 -8.54
CA GLU A 78 -9.53 -13.18 -7.15
C GLU A 78 -10.81 -13.92 -6.70
N ALA A 79 -11.61 -14.44 -7.64
CA ALA A 79 -12.90 -15.12 -7.32
C ALA A 79 -12.75 -16.37 -6.44
N GLY A 80 -11.53 -16.92 -6.29
CA GLY A 80 -11.22 -18.02 -5.37
C GLY A 80 -11.09 -17.64 -3.89
N GLY A 81 -11.25 -16.37 -3.52
CA GLY A 81 -11.27 -15.88 -2.13
C GLY A 81 -9.93 -15.93 -1.38
N ALA A 82 -8.95 -16.70 -1.84
CA ALA A 82 -7.63 -16.76 -1.21
C ALA A 82 -6.76 -15.57 -1.61
N ALA A 83 -6.06 -14.98 -0.63
CA ALA A 83 -5.05 -13.99 -0.90
C ALA A 83 -3.84 -14.67 -1.55
N VAL A 84 -3.68 -14.48 -2.86
CA VAL A 84 -2.53 -15.01 -3.61
C VAL A 84 -1.43 -13.96 -3.62
N TRP A 85 -0.20 -14.37 -3.29
CA TRP A 85 0.99 -13.52 -3.40
C TRP A 85 1.19 -13.11 -4.86
N ALA A 86 1.70 -11.90 -5.07
CA ALA A 86 1.99 -11.41 -6.42
C ALA A 86 3.06 -12.30 -7.08
N GLN A 87 2.79 -12.72 -8.33
CA GLN A 87 3.72 -13.52 -9.11
C GLN A 87 4.27 -12.70 -10.28
N GLU A 88 5.50 -12.98 -10.65
CA GLU A 88 6.09 -12.46 -11.88
C GLU A 88 5.32 -13.02 -13.08
N GLN A 89 4.92 -12.18 -14.03
CA GLN A 89 4.09 -12.54 -15.19
C GLN A 89 2.71 -13.15 -14.88
N ASP A 90 2.05 -12.65 -13.83
CA ASP A 90 0.71 -13.09 -13.45
C ASP A 90 -0.29 -13.01 -14.65
N PRO A 91 -0.86 -14.13 -15.10
CA PRO A 91 -1.76 -14.18 -16.27
C PRO A 91 -3.07 -13.41 -16.05
N ARG A 92 -3.40 -13.09 -14.81
CA ARG A 92 -4.58 -12.30 -14.45
C ARG A 92 -4.43 -10.81 -14.79
N VAL A 93 -3.18 -10.35 -14.98
CA VAL A 93 -2.86 -8.95 -15.26
C VAL A 93 -3.11 -8.63 -16.73
N THR A 94 -3.83 -7.53 -16.99
CA THR A 94 -4.06 -7.05 -18.37
C THR A 94 -2.78 -6.45 -18.97
N PRO A 95 -2.62 -6.38 -20.31
CA PRO A 95 -1.45 -5.73 -20.94
C PRO A 95 -1.25 -4.30 -20.45
N LEU A 96 -2.30 -3.49 -20.41
CA LEU A 96 -2.27 -2.13 -19.84
C LEU A 96 -1.91 -2.19 -18.34
N GLY A 97 -2.51 -3.11 -17.59
CA GLY A 97 -2.26 -3.30 -16.17
C GLY A 97 -0.80 -3.58 -15.85
N ARG A 98 -0.09 -4.29 -16.74
CA ARG A 98 1.36 -4.54 -16.60
C ARG A 98 2.15 -3.24 -16.65
N VAL A 99 1.84 -2.36 -17.61
CA VAL A 99 2.46 -1.04 -17.71
C VAL A 99 2.15 -0.20 -16.46
N LEU A 100 0.89 -0.16 -16.02
CA LEU A 100 0.49 0.59 -14.84
C LEU A 100 1.25 0.14 -13.59
N ARG A 101 1.42 -1.17 -13.38
CA ARG A 101 2.16 -1.72 -12.24
C ARG A 101 3.66 -1.42 -12.32
N GLN A 102 4.27 -1.54 -13.50
CA GLN A 102 5.69 -1.24 -13.69
C GLN A 102 6.07 0.17 -13.27
N TYR A 103 5.18 1.14 -13.51
CA TYR A 103 5.37 2.54 -13.15
C TYR A 103 4.57 2.97 -11.91
N ARG A 104 3.96 2.01 -11.18
CA ARG A 104 3.13 2.24 -9.99
C ARG A 104 1.99 3.25 -10.21
N LEU A 105 1.59 3.46 -11.45
CA LEU A 105 0.47 4.34 -11.82
C LEU A 105 -0.86 3.81 -11.29
N ASP A 106 -0.98 2.50 -11.10
CA ASP A 106 -2.14 1.87 -10.50
C ASP A 106 -2.36 2.32 -9.04
N GLU A 107 -1.34 2.81 -8.37
CA GLU A 107 -1.40 3.24 -6.98
C GLU A 107 -1.76 4.73 -6.80
N LEU A 108 -1.80 5.52 -7.89
CA LEU A 108 -2.15 6.95 -7.83
C LEU A 108 -3.49 7.23 -7.12
N PRO A 109 -4.57 6.41 -7.29
CA PRO A 109 -5.83 6.66 -6.57
C PRO A 109 -5.71 6.58 -5.04
N GLN A 110 -4.63 6.04 -4.47
CA GLN A 110 -4.38 6.06 -3.02
C GLN A 110 -4.21 7.48 -2.47
N LEU A 111 -3.92 8.47 -3.32
CA LEU A 111 -3.97 9.87 -2.93
C LEU A 111 -5.34 10.27 -2.34
N LEU A 112 -6.44 9.61 -2.75
CA LEU A 112 -7.76 9.78 -2.13
C LEU A 112 -7.77 9.27 -0.67
N ASN A 113 -7.05 8.18 -0.38
CA ASN A 113 -6.91 7.69 1.00
C ASN A 113 -6.08 8.67 1.86
N VAL A 114 -5.11 9.35 1.26
CA VAL A 114 -4.35 10.41 1.95
C VAL A 114 -5.27 11.59 2.28
N LEU A 115 -6.11 12.04 1.33
CA LEU A 115 -7.10 13.10 1.59
C LEU A 115 -8.11 12.72 2.68
N LYS A 116 -8.52 11.44 2.74
CA LYS A 116 -9.39 10.91 3.80
C LYS A 116 -8.66 10.77 5.16
N GLY A 117 -7.35 10.98 5.20
CA GLY A 117 -6.54 10.82 6.40
C GLY A 117 -6.30 9.36 6.84
N GLU A 118 -6.61 8.39 5.98
CA GLU A 118 -6.41 6.96 6.19
C GLU A 118 -4.95 6.55 5.95
N MET A 119 -4.26 7.28 5.05
CA MET A 119 -2.86 7.08 4.67
C MET A 119 -2.06 8.39 4.77
N ASN A 120 -0.76 8.27 4.77
CA ASN A 120 0.21 9.32 4.46
C ASN A 120 0.82 9.05 3.07
N ILE A 121 1.60 10.01 2.53
CA ILE A 121 2.40 9.76 1.32
C ILE A 121 3.53 8.78 1.66
N VAL A 122 4.19 8.98 2.80
CA VAL A 122 5.28 8.11 3.30
C VAL A 122 4.82 7.35 4.53
N GLY A 123 5.12 6.05 4.58
CA GLY A 123 4.81 5.16 5.69
C GLY A 123 4.96 3.68 5.34
N PRO A 124 4.75 2.79 6.30
CA PRO A 124 4.70 1.35 6.05
C PRO A 124 3.64 0.99 5.01
N ARG A 125 3.95 0.07 4.09
CA ARG A 125 2.96 -0.39 3.11
C ARG A 125 1.81 -1.12 3.81
N PRO A 126 0.53 -0.75 3.55
CA PRO A 126 -0.61 -1.39 4.21
C PRO A 126 -0.81 -2.82 3.71
N GLU A 127 -1.10 -3.75 4.62
CA GLU A 127 -1.25 -5.16 4.31
C GLU A 127 -2.72 -5.59 4.33
N ARG A 128 -3.06 -6.67 3.61
CA ARG A 128 -4.40 -7.31 3.61
C ARG A 128 -4.66 -7.92 4.99
N PRO A 129 -5.91 -7.84 5.51
CA PRO A 129 -6.24 -8.39 6.84
C PRO A 129 -5.83 -9.86 7.02
N ALA A 130 -6.06 -10.72 6.03
CA ALA A 130 -5.71 -12.13 6.10
C ALA A 130 -4.19 -12.35 6.19
N ILE A 131 -3.40 -11.65 5.35
CA ILE A 131 -1.92 -11.73 5.36
C ILE A 131 -1.39 -11.14 6.67
N PHE A 132 -1.96 -10.04 7.16
CA PHE A 132 -1.59 -9.48 8.45
C PHE A 132 -1.79 -10.47 9.59
N ALA A 133 -2.94 -11.15 9.63
CA ALA A 133 -3.26 -12.15 10.65
C ALA A 133 -2.27 -13.32 10.64
N GLU A 134 -1.84 -13.76 9.46
CA GLU A 134 -0.83 -14.80 9.28
C GLU A 134 0.56 -14.32 9.75
N LEU A 135 1.04 -13.19 9.21
CA LEU A 135 2.41 -12.71 9.46
C LEU A 135 2.66 -12.31 10.91
N ARG A 136 1.66 -11.79 11.62
CA ARG A 136 1.80 -11.50 13.06
C ARG A 136 1.99 -12.75 13.92
N GLY A 137 1.56 -13.91 13.44
CA GLY A 137 1.81 -15.20 14.09
C GLY A 137 3.26 -15.69 13.94
N HIS A 138 3.96 -15.23 12.90
CA HIS A 138 5.34 -15.62 12.60
C HIS A 138 6.40 -14.57 13.02
N ILE A 139 5.99 -13.30 13.15
CA ILE A 139 6.87 -12.18 13.44
C ILE A 139 6.25 -11.34 14.56
N ALA A 140 6.82 -11.43 15.76
CA ALA A 140 6.29 -10.75 16.95
C ALA A 140 6.20 -9.23 16.80
N GLU A 141 7.17 -8.62 16.10
CA GLU A 141 7.23 -7.18 15.87
C GLU A 141 6.31 -6.70 14.73
N TYR A 142 5.70 -7.62 13.96
CA TYR A 142 4.88 -7.27 12.81
C TYR A 142 3.78 -6.25 13.12
N PRO A 143 3.03 -6.34 14.24
CA PRO A 143 2.00 -5.36 14.61
C PRO A 143 2.54 -3.95 14.89
N LEU A 144 3.83 -3.81 15.23
CA LEU A 144 4.42 -2.50 15.53
C LEU A 144 4.46 -1.57 14.32
N ARG A 145 4.37 -2.12 13.09
CA ARG A 145 4.24 -1.36 11.84
C ARG A 145 3.00 -0.45 11.83
N GLN A 146 1.97 -0.83 12.57
CA GLN A 146 0.69 -0.10 12.66
C GLN A 146 0.77 1.15 13.56
N ARG A 147 1.91 1.43 14.18
CA ARG A 147 2.12 2.66 14.98
C ARG A 147 2.27 3.92 14.11
N ALA A 148 2.57 3.78 12.82
CA ALA A 148 2.49 4.87 11.85
C ALA A 148 1.33 4.65 10.88
N LYS A 149 0.82 5.75 10.29
CA LYS A 149 -0.13 5.64 9.18
C LYS A 149 0.55 4.96 8.00
N PRO A 150 -0.16 4.08 7.29
CA PRO A 150 0.38 3.47 6.10
C PRO A 150 0.71 4.53 5.03
N GLY A 151 1.70 4.23 4.18
CA GLY A 151 2.17 5.11 3.11
C GLY A 151 1.93 4.55 1.71
N ILE A 152 1.87 5.45 0.72
CA ILE A 152 1.95 5.10 -0.71
C ILE A 152 3.36 4.61 -1.02
N THR A 153 4.37 5.29 -0.49
CA THR A 153 5.78 4.86 -0.49
C THR A 153 6.31 4.75 0.94
N GLY A 154 7.50 4.19 1.14
CA GLY A 154 8.10 4.02 2.45
C GLY A 154 9.53 3.52 2.39
N LEU A 155 10.24 3.57 3.53
CA LEU A 155 11.64 3.18 3.62
C LEU A 155 11.85 1.72 3.16
N ALA A 156 10.98 0.81 3.56
CA ALA A 156 11.01 -0.57 3.10
C ALA A 156 10.83 -0.67 1.57
N GLN A 157 9.88 0.08 0.99
CA GLN A 157 9.55 0.00 -0.42
C GLN A 157 10.66 0.50 -1.35
N ILE A 158 11.54 1.39 -0.89
CA ILE A 158 12.68 1.90 -1.67
C ILE A 158 13.94 1.05 -1.51
N ASN A 159 14.08 0.26 -0.43
CA ASN A 159 15.28 -0.54 -0.14
C ASN A 159 15.06 -2.04 -0.34
N HIS A 160 13.83 -2.54 -0.22
CA HIS A 160 13.49 -3.96 -0.31
C HIS A 160 12.32 -4.14 -1.27
N HIS A 161 12.53 -4.89 -2.35
CA HIS A 161 11.59 -4.87 -3.46
C HIS A 161 10.59 -6.03 -3.44
N TYR A 162 10.96 -7.19 -2.89
CA TYR A 162 10.16 -8.41 -2.99
C TYR A 162 10.18 -9.23 -1.71
N ASP A 163 9.00 -9.68 -1.29
CA ASP A 163 8.83 -10.63 -0.20
C ASP A 163 8.65 -12.04 -0.81
N ARG A 164 9.66 -12.91 -0.71
CA ARG A 164 9.63 -14.30 -1.18
C ARG A 164 9.66 -15.30 -0.03
N SER A 165 10.03 -14.84 1.15
CA SER A 165 10.20 -15.66 2.37
C SER A 165 9.77 -14.87 3.61
N ILE A 166 9.60 -15.56 4.74
CA ILE A 166 9.38 -14.92 6.05
C ILE A 166 10.56 -14.02 6.44
N ASP A 167 11.80 -14.37 6.05
CA ASP A 167 12.98 -13.58 6.36
C ASP A 167 13.01 -12.27 5.55
N ASP A 168 12.53 -12.29 4.30
CA ASP A 168 12.33 -11.07 3.53
C ASP A 168 11.32 -10.15 4.22
N VAL A 169 10.22 -10.71 4.74
CA VAL A 169 9.23 -9.96 5.50
C VAL A 169 9.84 -9.40 6.81
N ARG A 170 10.71 -10.15 7.52
CA ARG A 170 11.44 -9.64 8.70
C ARG A 170 12.32 -8.44 8.33
N THR A 171 13.04 -8.53 7.22
CA THR A 171 13.86 -7.43 6.70
C THR A 171 13.00 -6.20 6.38
N LYS A 172 11.86 -6.38 5.72
CA LYS A 172 10.88 -5.31 5.45
C LYS A 172 10.36 -4.67 6.74
N VAL A 173 10.02 -5.49 7.75
CA VAL A 173 9.57 -5.01 9.07
C VAL A 173 10.66 -4.18 9.72
N SER A 174 11.93 -4.57 9.66
CA SER A 174 13.04 -3.80 10.25
C SER A 174 13.15 -2.39 9.65
N TYR A 175 13.00 -2.24 8.31
CA TYR A 175 12.95 -0.93 7.64
C TYR A 175 11.72 -0.12 8.06
N ASP A 176 10.56 -0.75 8.19
CA ASP A 176 9.34 -0.04 8.63
C ASP A 176 9.48 0.46 10.07
N LEU A 177 10.07 -0.33 10.97
CA LEU A 177 10.34 0.08 12.35
C LEU A 177 11.44 1.13 12.44
N GLU A 178 12.44 1.08 11.57
CA GLU A 178 13.46 2.13 11.46
C GLU A 178 12.84 3.45 11.05
N TYR A 179 11.96 3.45 10.02
CA TYR A 179 11.21 4.62 9.61
C TYR A 179 10.37 5.19 10.75
N ILE A 180 9.62 4.35 11.48
CA ILE A 180 8.77 4.78 12.60
C ILE A 180 9.60 5.49 13.68
N ARG A 181 10.82 5.01 13.96
CA ARG A 181 11.74 5.63 14.94
C ARG A 181 12.30 6.96 14.46
N ARG A 182 12.53 7.13 13.16
CA ARG A 182 13.14 8.33 12.55
C ARG A 182 12.13 9.26 11.90
N GLN A 183 10.84 8.96 12.01
CA GLN A 183 9.77 9.70 11.32
C GLN A 183 9.91 11.19 11.55
N SER A 184 10.15 11.92 10.46
CA SER A 184 10.30 13.37 10.42
C SER A 184 10.01 13.87 9.02
N LEU A 185 9.72 15.19 8.90
CA LEU A 185 9.53 15.80 7.58
C LEU A 185 10.75 15.60 6.66
N ARG A 186 11.96 15.70 7.21
CA ARG A 186 13.21 15.49 6.45
C ARG A 186 13.27 14.05 5.91
N GLU A 187 12.95 13.06 6.73
CA GLU A 187 12.95 11.65 6.33
C GLU A 187 11.90 11.39 5.25
N ASP A 188 10.69 11.94 5.43
CA ASP A 188 9.62 11.82 4.42
C ASP A 188 10.06 12.40 3.07
N LEU A 189 10.67 13.60 3.05
CA LEU A 189 11.18 14.21 1.83
C LEU A 189 12.28 13.37 1.16
N LEU A 190 13.22 12.83 1.94
CA LEU A 190 14.28 11.96 1.43
C LEU A 190 13.71 10.67 0.81
N ILE A 191 12.73 10.05 1.46
CA ILE A 191 12.07 8.85 0.93
C ILE A 191 11.32 9.17 -0.36
N MET A 192 10.58 10.29 -0.42
CA MET A 192 9.88 10.72 -1.64
C MET A 192 10.87 10.95 -2.80
N LEU A 193 12.00 11.62 -2.56
CA LEU A 193 13.03 11.82 -3.56
C LEU A 193 13.64 10.50 -4.04
N LYS A 194 13.95 9.58 -3.12
CA LYS A 194 14.46 8.25 -3.46
C LYS A 194 13.44 7.34 -4.15
N THR A 195 12.15 7.62 -4.01
CA THR A 195 11.09 6.89 -4.71
C THR A 195 11.11 7.15 -6.22
N VAL A 196 11.47 8.37 -6.64
CA VAL A 196 11.47 8.75 -8.06
C VAL A 196 12.34 7.80 -8.92
N PRO A 197 13.65 7.59 -8.61
CA PRO A 197 14.45 6.65 -9.38
C PRO A 197 13.97 5.19 -9.29
N VAL A 198 13.40 4.77 -8.16
CA VAL A 198 12.83 3.41 -8.02
C VAL A 198 11.68 3.21 -9.00
N VAL A 199 10.80 4.18 -9.15
CA VAL A 199 9.67 4.14 -10.10
C VAL A 199 10.15 4.23 -11.54
N LEU A 200 11.04 5.17 -11.86
CA LEU A 200 11.53 5.38 -13.23
C LEU A 200 12.37 4.18 -13.73
N LEU A 201 13.17 3.59 -12.87
CA LEU A 201 13.99 2.41 -13.18
C LEU A 201 13.20 1.09 -13.05
N ARG A 202 11.88 1.16 -12.78
CA ARG A 202 10.98 -0.01 -12.63
C ARG A 202 11.44 -1.00 -11.56
N ARG A 203 12.16 -0.55 -10.54
CA ARG A 203 12.61 -1.40 -9.44
C ARG A 203 11.40 -1.69 -8.54
N GLY A 204 11.03 -2.98 -8.41
CA GLY A 204 9.92 -3.41 -7.58
C GLY A 204 8.51 -3.22 -8.17
N GLY A 205 8.38 -3.01 -9.48
CA GLY A 205 7.12 -3.10 -10.24
C GLY A 205 7.11 -4.38 -11.09
N TRP A 206 6.02 -5.15 -11.04
CA TRP A 206 5.78 -6.31 -11.92
C TRP A 206 4.80 -5.95 -13.02
#